data_b88eae038cc196a3b774c26452e3e8b5
#
_entry.id   b88eae038cc196a3b774c26452e3e8b5
#
_cell.length_a   1.000
_cell.length_b   1.000
_cell.length_c   1.000
_cell.angle_alpha   90.00
_cell.angle_beta   90.00
_cell.angle_gamma   90.00
#
_symmetry.space_group_name_H-M   'P 1'
#
loop_
_entity.id
_entity.type
_entity.pdbx_description
1 polymer ?
#
loop_
_entity_poly.entity_id
_entity_poly.type
_entity_poly.pdbx_seq_one_letter_code
_entity_poly.pdbx_strand_id
1 'polypeptide(L)'
;MQESRRHFLAASAFALPALSTAIQAQSTPSRRPKLKITDIRTAEIRGHGYQVHVRIYTDQGIYGHGEATDSAQGAVPLIQGFRRFLIGQDPLNIEAIWERIRTGGIFAGAQGGQYVTALTGIEIALWDLAGKALGLPIYQLMGGKVRDKIRVYCDSANHHPDDPQAKAKLKEIETMGFTALKFDIDEANDAARFDRMNWTASNGEIDRMVKEVAFVRESVSKKVDVAVDMHGRYDATTGKRVAIELEPFRLMWLEEPVPAENVDVMRDIRQATKTPICCGENLFLRHGFREVLEKRAVDIIMPDIQKCGGLLEARKIADMAHVYNIPFAPHCVVSPVGYMASCHVCAAVPNFMVLEWHWISRLKLWKEFVKEGEIIEKGFVTVPDRPGIGVEMNEEAAKTAQVPNTSWFRPGV
;
A
#
# COMPACT_ATOMS: atom_id res chain seq x y z
N MET A 1 30.78 30.38 74.97
CA MET A 1 29.69 30.65 74.01
C MET A 1 29.31 29.39 73.25
N GLN A 2 28.66 28.54 73.98
CA GLN A 2 28.02 27.32 73.59
C GLN A 2 26.57 27.46 73.98
N GLU A 3 25.69 27.66 73.06
CA GLU A 3 24.22 27.50 73.17
C GLU A 3 23.60 28.08 71.96
N SER A 4 23.24 27.20 71.00
CA SER A 4 22.21 27.43 69.96
C SER A 4 22.21 26.37 68.83
N ARG A 5 22.21 25.10 69.20
CA ARG A 5 22.00 24.01 68.23
C ARG A 5 21.09 22.88 68.76
N ARG A 6 20.06 23.21 69.50
CA ARG A 6 19.13 22.19 70.03
C ARG A 6 17.67 22.63 70.06
N HIS A 7 17.17 23.26 69.01
CA HIS A 7 15.70 23.46 68.86
C HIS A 7 15.27 23.52 67.43
N PHE A 8 15.49 22.44 66.68
CA PHE A 8 14.84 22.28 65.35
C PHE A 8 14.56 20.85 65.02
N LEU A 9 14.17 20.04 66.02
CA LEU A 9 13.72 18.66 65.79
C LEU A 9 12.57 18.29 66.72
N ALA A 10 11.52 19.06 66.72
CA ALA A 10 10.26 18.67 67.33
C ALA A 10 9.14 19.50 66.75
N ALA A 11 8.60 19.01 65.63
CA ALA A 11 7.20 19.24 65.31
C ALA A 11 6.91 18.64 63.88
N SER A 12 5.91 17.86 63.91
CA SER A 12 5.05 17.43 62.84
C SER A 12 5.37 16.05 62.21
N ALA A 13 5.20 15.05 63.06
CA ALA A 13 4.65 13.78 62.57
C ALA A 13 3.18 14.00 62.20
N PHE A 14 2.92 14.67 61.09
CA PHE A 14 1.66 14.49 60.41
C PHE A 14 1.64 13.11 59.78
N ALA A 15 0.98 12.19 60.41
CA ALA A 15 0.58 10.92 59.84
C ALA A 15 -0.33 11.23 58.63
N LEU A 16 0.25 11.31 57.43
CA LEU A 16 -0.47 11.13 56.22
C LEU A 16 -1.02 9.71 56.26
N PRO A 17 -2.35 9.51 56.21
CA PRO A 17 -2.89 8.19 55.98
C PRO A 17 -2.31 7.77 54.66
N ALA A 18 -1.53 6.70 54.68
CA ALA A 18 -1.08 6.02 53.49
C ALA A 18 -2.33 5.51 52.76
N LEU A 19 -2.84 6.31 51.81
CA LEU A 19 -3.66 5.82 50.71
C LEU A 19 -2.73 5.03 49.77
N SER A 20 -2.20 3.95 50.27
CA SER A 20 -1.76 2.84 49.44
C SER A 20 -3.02 2.11 48.94
N THR A 21 -3.84 2.76 48.13
CA THR A 21 -4.58 2.06 47.11
C THR A 21 -3.50 1.57 46.14
N ALA A 22 -2.84 0.47 46.51
CA ALA A 22 -2.27 -0.41 45.50
C ALA A 22 -3.39 -0.69 44.55
N ILE A 23 -3.40 0.00 43.41
CA ILE A 23 -4.10 -0.47 42.21
C ILE A 23 -3.36 -1.77 41.91
N GLN A 24 -3.79 -2.86 42.55
CA GLN A 24 -3.53 -4.18 42.02
C GLN A 24 -4.16 -4.14 40.64
N ALA A 25 -3.33 -3.98 39.63
CA ALA A 25 -3.70 -4.31 38.29
C ALA A 25 -4.16 -5.76 38.38
N GLN A 26 -5.45 -5.97 38.59
CA GLN A 26 -6.03 -7.28 38.48
C GLN A 26 -5.69 -7.71 37.07
N SER A 27 -4.78 -8.65 36.94
CA SER A 27 -4.51 -9.34 35.69
C SER A 27 -5.80 -10.06 35.31
N THR A 28 -6.66 -9.30 34.60
CA THR A 28 -7.85 -9.92 34.00
C THR A 28 -7.30 -10.98 33.07
N PRO A 29 -7.70 -12.25 33.22
CA PRO A 29 -7.24 -13.29 32.31
C PRO A 29 -7.51 -12.83 30.88
N SER A 30 -6.50 -12.99 30.02
CA SER A 30 -6.64 -12.63 28.60
C SER A 30 -7.92 -13.26 28.05
N ARG A 31 -8.88 -12.43 27.63
CA ARG A 31 -10.11 -12.87 26.93
C ARG A 31 -9.84 -13.14 25.44
N ARG A 32 -8.59 -13.42 25.07
CA ARG A 32 -8.24 -13.77 23.71
C ARG A 32 -9.14 -14.90 23.22
N PRO A 33 -9.90 -14.70 22.11
CA PRO A 33 -10.77 -15.72 21.57
C PRO A 33 -9.93 -16.91 21.10
N LYS A 34 -10.43 -18.13 21.37
CA LYS A 34 -9.82 -19.37 20.88
C LYS A 34 -10.45 -19.72 19.56
N LEU A 35 -9.78 -19.44 18.47
CA LEU A 35 -10.25 -19.64 17.10
C LEU A 35 -9.39 -20.70 16.39
N LYS A 36 -10.01 -21.39 15.45
CA LYS A 36 -9.31 -22.26 14.50
C LYS A 36 -9.79 -21.97 13.08
N ILE A 37 -8.83 -21.87 12.16
CA ILE A 37 -9.14 -21.76 10.73
C ILE A 37 -9.76 -23.08 10.26
N THR A 38 -10.92 -23.00 9.63
CA THR A 38 -11.66 -24.16 9.10
C THR A 38 -11.69 -24.21 7.58
N ASP A 39 -11.65 -23.05 6.91
CA ASP A 39 -11.72 -23.00 5.44
C ASP A 39 -11.04 -21.74 4.89
N ILE A 40 -10.63 -21.81 3.62
CA ILE A 40 -10.16 -20.67 2.82
C ILE A 40 -10.88 -20.73 1.47
N ARG A 41 -11.40 -19.58 1.02
CA ARG A 41 -12.16 -19.47 -0.22
C ARG A 41 -11.70 -18.25 -1.01
N THR A 42 -11.83 -18.32 -2.33
CA THR A 42 -11.41 -17.27 -3.24
C THR A 42 -12.52 -16.86 -4.19
N ALA A 43 -12.43 -15.61 -4.67
CA ALA A 43 -13.18 -15.10 -5.80
C ALA A 43 -12.25 -14.26 -6.67
N GLU A 44 -12.35 -14.42 -7.99
CA GLU A 44 -11.57 -13.67 -8.97
C GLU A 44 -12.45 -12.58 -9.60
N ILE A 45 -12.00 -11.34 -9.51
CA ILE A 45 -12.77 -10.16 -9.94
C ILE A 45 -11.90 -9.31 -10.87
N ARG A 46 -12.50 -8.77 -11.92
CA ARG A 46 -11.87 -7.84 -12.87
C ARG A 46 -12.69 -6.55 -12.95
N GLY A 47 -12.53 -5.70 -11.94
CA GLY A 47 -13.24 -4.42 -11.88
C GLY A 47 -12.31 -3.22 -11.79
N HIS A 48 -11.17 -3.40 -11.12
CA HIS A 48 -10.16 -2.37 -10.86
C HIS A 48 -8.76 -2.96 -11.09
N GLY A 49 -8.54 -3.58 -12.24
CA GLY A 49 -7.45 -4.50 -12.52
C GLY A 49 -7.91 -5.95 -12.32
N TYR A 50 -6.98 -6.88 -12.06
CA TYR A 50 -7.29 -8.28 -11.77
C TYR A 50 -7.01 -8.58 -10.30
N GLN A 51 -8.06 -8.83 -9.52
CA GLN A 51 -7.97 -9.09 -8.10
C GLN A 51 -8.37 -10.53 -7.77
N VAL A 52 -7.67 -11.12 -6.79
CA VAL A 52 -8.09 -12.34 -6.12
C VAL A 52 -8.47 -12.00 -4.68
N HIS A 53 -9.76 -12.03 -4.41
CA HIS A 53 -10.28 -11.88 -3.06
C HIS A 53 -10.19 -13.19 -2.31
N VAL A 54 -9.75 -13.12 -1.05
CA VAL A 54 -9.51 -14.26 -0.16
C VAL A 54 -10.37 -14.12 1.07
N ARG A 55 -11.10 -15.21 1.47
CA ARG A 55 -11.79 -15.27 2.75
C ARG A 55 -11.28 -16.44 3.57
N ILE A 56 -10.92 -16.18 4.82
CA ILE A 56 -10.49 -17.18 5.80
C ILE A 56 -11.58 -17.31 6.86
N TYR A 57 -12.12 -18.52 7.01
CA TYR A 57 -13.22 -18.84 7.91
C TYR A 57 -12.74 -19.55 9.16
N THR A 58 -13.47 -19.39 10.28
CA THR A 58 -13.17 -19.99 11.57
C THR A 58 -14.30 -20.88 12.07
N ASP A 59 -14.00 -21.70 13.07
CA ASP A 59 -14.95 -22.56 13.79
C ASP A 59 -16.01 -21.79 14.61
N GLN A 60 -15.87 -20.48 14.77
CA GLN A 60 -16.85 -19.63 15.45
C GLN A 60 -17.62 -18.71 14.50
N GLY A 61 -17.59 -18.98 13.19
CA GLY A 61 -18.37 -18.23 12.18
C GLY A 61 -17.80 -16.86 11.82
N ILE A 62 -16.70 -16.43 12.44
CA ILE A 62 -15.99 -15.20 12.03
C ILE A 62 -15.18 -15.50 10.78
N TYR A 63 -15.18 -14.59 9.81
CA TYR A 63 -14.28 -14.65 8.67
C TYR A 63 -13.57 -13.32 8.44
N GLY A 64 -12.35 -13.41 7.93
CA GLY A 64 -11.60 -12.26 7.44
C GLY A 64 -11.56 -12.22 5.93
N HIS A 65 -11.46 -11.03 5.36
CA HIS A 65 -11.42 -10.76 3.94
C HIS A 65 -10.09 -10.06 3.58
N GLY A 66 -9.42 -10.55 2.55
CA GLY A 66 -8.20 -9.97 2.00
C GLY A 66 -8.25 -9.92 0.49
N GLU A 67 -7.28 -9.26 -0.10
CA GLU A 67 -7.16 -9.07 -1.54
C GLU A 67 -5.69 -9.17 -1.96
N ALA A 68 -5.45 -9.84 -3.09
CA ALA A 68 -4.20 -9.85 -3.82
C ALA A 68 -4.44 -9.25 -5.21
N THR A 69 -3.49 -8.46 -5.72
CA THR A 69 -3.65 -7.71 -6.97
C THR A 69 -2.47 -7.84 -7.92
N ASP A 70 -2.54 -7.21 -9.08
CA ASP A 70 -1.57 -7.18 -10.17
C ASP A 70 -1.14 -8.57 -10.64
N SER A 71 -0.08 -9.15 -10.08
CA SER A 71 0.37 -10.51 -10.40
C SER A 71 -0.57 -11.62 -9.90
N ALA A 72 -1.81 -11.28 -9.53
CA ALA A 72 -2.77 -12.23 -8.94
C ALA A 72 -3.30 -13.27 -9.92
N GLN A 73 -3.13 -13.10 -11.23
CA GLN A 73 -3.43 -14.13 -12.22
C GLN A 73 -2.60 -15.37 -11.93
N GLY A 74 -3.25 -16.47 -11.56
CA GLY A 74 -2.57 -17.70 -11.11
C GLY A 74 -2.30 -17.77 -9.59
N ALA A 75 -2.69 -16.78 -8.80
CA ALA A 75 -2.57 -16.84 -7.34
C ALA A 75 -3.53 -17.87 -6.70
N VAL A 76 -4.70 -18.14 -7.31
CA VAL A 76 -5.72 -19.06 -6.76
C VAL A 76 -5.15 -20.45 -6.48
N PRO A 77 -4.46 -21.16 -7.41
CA PRO A 77 -3.85 -22.44 -7.13
C PRO A 77 -2.82 -22.40 -5.98
N LEU A 78 -2.05 -21.33 -5.88
CA LEU A 78 -1.09 -21.12 -4.78
C LEU A 78 -1.82 -20.97 -3.43
N ILE A 79 -2.86 -20.13 -3.37
CA ILE A 79 -3.70 -19.94 -2.20
C ILE A 79 -4.31 -21.26 -1.75
N GLN A 80 -4.83 -22.06 -2.69
CA GLN A 80 -5.36 -23.40 -2.39
C GLN A 80 -4.27 -24.34 -1.85
N GLY A 81 -3.08 -24.30 -2.41
CA GLY A 81 -1.92 -25.06 -1.92
C GLY A 81 -1.50 -24.70 -0.49
N PHE A 82 -1.79 -23.45 -0.07
CA PHE A 82 -1.47 -22.98 1.28
C PHE A 82 -2.45 -23.47 2.36
N ARG A 83 -3.59 -24.08 2.01
CA ARG A 83 -4.53 -24.70 2.97
C ARG A 83 -3.84 -25.54 4.02
N ARG A 84 -2.87 -26.35 3.62
CA ARG A 84 -2.09 -27.23 4.51
C ARG A 84 -1.37 -26.51 5.65
N PHE A 85 -1.06 -25.22 5.47
CA PHE A 85 -0.40 -24.40 6.48
C PHE A 85 -1.38 -23.62 7.37
N LEU A 86 -2.64 -23.54 6.94
CA LEU A 86 -3.68 -22.70 7.54
C LEU A 86 -4.69 -23.49 8.39
N ILE A 87 -5.21 -24.60 7.84
CA ILE A 87 -6.31 -25.33 8.49
C ILE A 87 -5.90 -25.81 9.89
N GLY A 88 -6.76 -25.55 10.87
CA GLY A 88 -6.56 -25.88 12.28
C GLY A 88 -5.66 -24.92 13.05
N GLN A 89 -5.02 -23.95 12.39
CA GLN A 89 -4.19 -22.95 13.05
C GLN A 89 -5.05 -21.89 13.75
N ASP A 90 -4.47 -21.23 14.74
CA ASP A 90 -5.03 -20.05 15.37
C ASP A 90 -4.77 -18.83 14.47
N PRO A 91 -5.82 -18.18 13.90
CA PRO A 91 -5.65 -17.08 12.95
C PRO A 91 -5.03 -15.82 13.55
N LEU A 92 -4.98 -15.71 14.89
CA LEU A 92 -4.36 -14.54 15.56
C LEU A 92 -2.82 -14.64 15.59
N ASN A 93 -2.24 -15.77 15.21
CA ASN A 93 -0.78 -15.94 15.07
C ASN A 93 -0.34 -15.61 13.63
N ILE A 94 -0.65 -14.40 13.17
CA ILE A 94 -0.50 -13.96 11.76
C ILE A 94 0.94 -14.16 11.27
N GLU A 95 1.92 -13.61 11.98
CA GLU A 95 3.34 -13.69 11.60
C GLU A 95 3.83 -15.16 11.55
N ALA A 96 3.41 -16.00 12.49
CA ALA A 96 3.79 -17.40 12.49
C ALA A 96 3.22 -18.18 11.30
N ILE A 97 1.99 -17.88 10.89
CA ILE A 97 1.37 -18.44 9.69
C ILE A 97 2.11 -17.93 8.44
N TRP A 98 2.35 -16.64 8.36
CA TRP A 98 3.05 -15.99 7.25
C TRP A 98 4.45 -16.61 7.03
N GLU A 99 5.26 -16.69 8.10
CA GLU A 99 6.60 -17.30 8.03
C GLU A 99 6.55 -18.78 7.66
N ARG A 100 5.56 -19.53 8.14
CA ARG A 100 5.38 -20.94 7.78
C ARG A 100 5.10 -21.13 6.30
N ILE A 101 4.24 -20.27 5.71
CA ILE A 101 3.96 -20.30 4.27
C ILE A 101 5.21 -19.90 3.49
N ARG A 102 5.88 -18.82 3.89
CA ARG A 102 7.09 -18.31 3.24
C ARG A 102 8.23 -19.33 3.25
N THR A 103 8.53 -19.90 4.42
CA THR A 103 9.60 -20.89 4.55
C THR A 103 9.26 -22.22 3.88
N GLY A 104 7.98 -22.62 3.90
CA GLY A 104 7.49 -23.78 3.16
C GLY A 104 7.57 -23.65 1.64
N GLY A 105 7.70 -22.43 1.13
CA GLY A 105 7.81 -22.09 -0.29
C GLY A 105 9.21 -21.76 -0.79
N ILE A 106 10.26 -22.04 -0.01
CA ILE A 106 11.64 -21.61 -0.35
C ILE A 106 12.10 -22.09 -1.75
N PHE A 107 11.63 -23.26 -2.19
CA PHE A 107 11.91 -23.81 -3.52
C PHE A 107 10.86 -23.42 -4.57
N ALA A 108 9.83 -22.65 -4.19
CA ALA A 108 8.69 -22.26 -5.04
C ALA A 108 8.61 -20.75 -5.30
N GLY A 109 9.70 -20.02 -5.10
CA GLY A 109 9.76 -18.58 -5.38
C GLY A 109 9.18 -17.70 -4.26
N ALA A 110 9.26 -18.13 -3.00
CA ALA A 110 8.77 -17.36 -1.84
C ALA A 110 9.57 -16.06 -1.54
N GLN A 111 10.40 -15.61 -2.47
CA GLN A 111 11.15 -14.37 -2.41
C GLN A 111 10.45 -13.21 -3.13
N GLY A 112 9.46 -13.49 -3.98
CA GLY A 112 8.74 -12.47 -4.76
C GLY A 112 7.66 -13.06 -5.67
N GLY A 113 7.17 -12.23 -6.59
CA GLY A 113 6.24 -12.63 -7.63
C GLY A 113 4.91 -13.21 -7.11
N GLN A 114 4.29 -14.06 -7.91
CA GLN A 114 2.96 -14.61 -7.62
C GLN A 114 2.86 -15.35 -6.27
N TYR A 115 3.95 -15.97 -5.80
CA TYR A 115 3.94 -16.65 -4.51
C TYR A 115 3.72 -15.67 -3.36
N VAL A 116 4.45 -14.56 -3.35
CA VAL A 116 4.31 -13.52 -2.32
C VAL A 116 2.98 -12.78 -2.48
N THR A 117 2.54 -12.52 -3.71
CA THR A 117 1.22 -11.92 -3.97
C THR A 117 0.09 -12.79 -3.41
N ALA A 118 0.14 -14.11 -3.62
CA ALA A 118 -0.83 -15.05 -3.05
C ALA A 118 -0.80 -15.08 -1.52
N LEU A 119 0.40 -15.04 -0.93
CA LEU A 119 0.59 -14.94 0.52
C LEU A 119 0.04 -13.62 1.07
N THR A 120 0.18 -12.53 0.35
CA THR A 120 -0.32 -11.19 0.72
C THR A 120 -1.84 -11.20 0.93
N GLY A 121 -2.61 -11.76 0.01
CA GLY A 121 -4.07 -11.84 0.16
C GLY A 121 -4.51 -12.63 1.40
N ILE A 122 -3.77 -13.67 1.76
CA ILE A 122 -3.99 -14.44 3.00
C ILE A 122 -3.68 -13.60 4.24
N GLU A 123 -2.55 -12.90 4.24
CA GLU A 123 -2.10 -12.08 5.37
C GLU A 123 -3.10 -10.96 5.68
N ILE A 124 -3.58 -10.26 4.65
CA ILE A 124 -4.61 -9.23 4.79
C ILE A 124 -5.91 -9.82 5.36
N ALA A 125 -6.33 -11.00 4.88
CA ALA A 125 -7.51 -11.68 5.42
C ALA A 125 -7.34 -12.06 6.91
N LEU A 126 -6.15 -12.45 7.32
CA LEU A 126 -5.85 -12.73 8.73
C LEU A 126 -5.91 -11.47 9.59
N TRP A 127 -5.44 -10.32 9.11
CA TRP A 127 -5.55 -9.04 9.82
C TRP A 127 -7.01 -8.58 9.98
N ASP A 128 -7.81 -8.70 8.93
CA ASP A 128 -9.24 -8.41 9.00
C ASP A 128 -9.95 -9.30 10.01
N LEU A 129 -9.64 -10.61 9.98
CA LEU A 129 -10.16 -11.58 10.93
C LEU A 129 -9.76 -11.24 12.37
N ALA A 130 -8.49 -10.92 12.59
CA ALA A 130 -7.98 -10.55 13.91
C ALA A 130 -8.67 -9.30 14.45
N GLY A 131 -8.83 -8.27 13.62
CA GLY A 131 -9.56 -7.06 13.98
C GLY A 131 -11.01 -7.33 14.36
N LYS A 132 -11.74 -8.12 13.56
CA LYS A 132 -13.11 -8.54 13.85
C LYS A 132 -13.23 -9.36 15.13
N ALA A 133 -12.32 -10.32 15.33
CA ALA A 133 -12.32 -11.19 16.51
C ALA A 133 -12.00 -10.44 17.81
N LEU A 134 -11.20 -9.38 17.73
CA LEU A 134 -10.81 -8.57 18.88
C LEU A 134 -11.67 -7.30 19.06
N GLY A 135 -12.56 -7.01 18.11
CA GLY A 135 -13.40 -5.80 18.12
C GLY A 135 -12.61 -4.52 17.86
N LEU A 136 -11.49 -4.58 17.15
CA LEU A 136 -10.58 -3.45 16.90
C LEU A 136 -10.33 -3.23 15.41
N PRO A 137 -10.17 -1.98 14.96
CA PRO A 137 -9.69 -1.70 13.61
C PRO A 137 -8.22 -2.13 13.46
N ILE A 138 -7.82 -2.46 12.22
CA ILE A 138 -6.46 -2.97 11.93
C ILE A 138 -5.37 -1.98 12.39
N TYR A 139 -5.53 -0.67 12.13
CA TYR A 139 -4.54 0.31 12.56
C TYR A 139 -4.28 0.28 14.08
N GLN A 140 -5.31 -0.03 14.88
CA GLN A 140 -5.15 -0.11 16.34
C GLN A 140 -4.25 -1.29 16.74
N LEU A 141 -4.38 -2.41 16.05
CA LEU A 141 -3.51 -3.58 16.24
C LEU A 141 -2.06 -3.30 15.78
N MET A 142 -1.88 -2.31 14.91
CA MET A 142 -0.59 -1.84 14.41
C MET A 142 0.02 -0.69 15.23
N GLY A 143 -0.50 -0.37 16.42
CA GLY A 143 0.05 0.67 17.31
C GLY A 143 -0.71 1.99 17.31
N GLY A 144 -1.84 2.08 16.61
CA GLY A 144 -2.71 3.25 16.58
C GLY A 144 -2.48 4.17 15.38
N LYS A 145 -3.33 5.19 15.27
CA LYS A 145 -3.27 6.19 14.20
C LYS A 145 -2.21 7.26 14.47
N VAL A 146 -1.42 7.57 13.46
CA VAL A 146 -0.61 8.79 13.38
C VAL A 146 -1.41 9.92 12.69
N ARG A 147 -2.39 9.54 11.84
CA ARG A 147 -3.30 10.45 11.13
C ARG A 147 -4.68 9.84 10.93
N ASP A 148 -5.71 10.69 10.91
CA ASP A 148 -7.10 10.27 10.69
C ASP A 148 -7.47 10.22 9.20
N LYS A 149 -6.83 11.05 8.38
CA LYS A 149 -7.11 11.17 6.94
C LYS A 149 -5.89 10.83 6.12
N ILE A 150 -6.12 10.02 5.10
CA ILE A 150 -5.11 9.60 4.13
C ILE A 150 -5.24 10.48 2.90
N ARG A 151 -4.19 11.23 2.57
CA ARG A 151 -4.08 11.99 1.31
C ARG A 151 -3.96 11.01 0.15
N VAL A 152 -4.69 11.29 -0.93
CA VAL A 152 -4.75 10.43 -2.12
C VAL A 152 -4.29 11.23 -3.33
N TYR A 153 -3.52 10.59 -4.24
CA TYR A 153 -3.29 11.10 -5.58
C TYR A 153 -4.07 10.30 -6.62
N CYS A 154 -4.40 10.95 -7.73
CA CYS A 154 -5.04 10.30 -8.87
C CYS A 154 -3.99 9.88 -9.89
N ASP A 155 -3.82 8.59 -10.11
CA ASP A 155 -3.13 8.06 -11.29
C ASP A 155 -4.11 8.07 -12.47
N SER A 156 -3.76 8.71 -13.58
CA SER A 156 -4.74 9.10 -14.60
C SER A 156 -4.41 8.69 -16.03
N ALA A 157 -3.40 7.84 -16.22
CA ALA A 157 -2.87 7.49 -17.55
C ALA A 157 -2.37 8.70 -18.37
N ASN A 158 -1.97 8.47 -19.61
CA ASN A 158 -1.35 9.49 -20.48
C ASN A 158 -2.24 10.71 -20.74
N HIS A 159 -1.59 11.87 -20.94
CA HIS A 159 -2.23 13.15 -21.28
C HIS A 159 -1.54 13.82 -22.46
N HIS A 160 -1.97 13.49 -23.68
CA HIS A 160 -1.42 14.11 -24.87
C HIS A 160 -1.94 15.53 -25.07
N PRO A 161 -1.07 16.50 -25.43
CA PRO A 161 -1.48 17.87 -25.74
C PRO A 161 -2.51 17.95 -26.87
N ASP A 162 -2.47 17.00 -27.79
CA ASP A 162 -3.35 16.93 -28.97
C ASP A 162 -4.70 16.24 -28.67
N ASP A 163 -4.86 15.63 -27.50
CA ASP A 163 -6.16 15.08 -27.06
C ASP A 163 -7.07 16.23 -26.59
N PRO A 164 -8.18 16.51 -27.30
CA PRO A 164 -9.10 17.57 -26.93
C PRO A 164 -9.77 17.38 -25.58
N GLN A 165 -9.76 16.16 -25.03
CA GLN A 165 -10.34 15.81 -23.72
C GLN A 165 -9.34 15.90 -22.58
N ALA A 166 -8.04 15.98 -22.85
CA ALA A 166 -7.00 15.92 -21.81
C ALA A 166 -7.16 17.04 -20.76
N LYS A 167 -7.38 18.29 -21.20
CA LYS A 167 -7.62 19.42 -20.27
C LYS A 167 -8.88 19.26 -19.44
N ALA A 168 -9.95 18.73 -20.03
CA ALA A 168 -11.21 18.49 -19.31
C ALA A 168 -11.03 17.42 -18.24
N LYS A 169 -10.30 16.33 -18.53
CA LYS A 169 -9.97 15.27 -17.61
C LYS A 169 -9.11 15.78 -16.44
N LEU A 170 -8.07 16.56 -16.72
CA LEU A 170 -7.24 17.20 -15.68
C LEU A 170 -8.07 18.12 -14.79
N LYS A 171 -9.00 18.88 -15.35
CA LYS A 171 -9.91 19.74 -14.60
C LYS A 171 -10.91 18.94 -13.76
N GLU A 172 -11.38 17.80 -14.24
CA GLU A 172 -12.23 16.89 -13.48
C GLU A 172 -11.50 16.37 -12.23
N ILE A 173 -10.22 15.95 -12.35
CA ILE A 173 -9.37 15.50 -11.23
C ILE A 173 -9.26 16.60 -10.16
N GLU A 174 -8.99 17.84 -10.54
CA GLU A 174 -8.96 18.98 -9.60
C GLU A 174 -10.33 19.20 -8.93
N THR A 175 -11.43 19.09 -9.70
CA THR A 175 -12.79 19.29 -9.19
C THR A 175 -13.20 18.21 -8.19
N MET A 176 -12.69 16.97 -8.35
CA MET A 176 -12.83 15.90 -7.37
C MET A 176 -12.05 16.17 -6.07
N GLY A 177 -11.20 17.20 -6.06
CA GLY A 177 -10.45 17.67 -4.89
C GLY A 177 -9.08 17.00 -4.71
N PHE A 178 -8.58 16.28 -5.72
CA PHE A 178 -7.22 15.76 -5.67
C PHE A 178 -6.20 16.89 -5.70
N THR A 179 -5.21 16.81 -4.83
CA THR A 179 -4.10 17.76 -4.71
C THR A 179 -2.79 17.20 -5.26
N ALA A 180 -2.84 15.99 -5.82
CA ALA A 180 -1.73 15.34 -6.50
C ALA A 180 -2.27 14.43 -7.60
N LEU A 181 -1.51 14.29 -8.69
CA LEU A 181 -1.79 13.37 -9.78
C LEU A 181 -0.50 12.74 -10.30
N LYS A 182 -0.63 11.53 -10.87
CA LYS A 182 0.40 10.80 -11.60
C LYS A 182 -0.13 10.48 -13.00
N PHE A 183 0.74 10.35 -13.98
CA PHE A 183 0.40 9.84 -15.31
C PHE A 183 1.62 9.20 -15.97
N ASP A 184 1.32 8.32 -16.94
CA ASP A 184 2.33 7.57 -17.67
C ASP A 184 2.94 8.43 -18.78
N ILE A 185 4.25 8.34 -18.95
CA ILE A 185 4.98 8.96 -20.06
C ILE A 185 5.66 7.95 -20.96
N ASP A 186 5.55 6.65 -20.63
CA ASP A 186 6.05 5.55 -21.43
C ASP A 186 4.99 5.04 -22.40
N GLU A 187 5.32 4.98 -23.69
CA GLU A 187 4.42 4.51 -24.74
C GLU A 187 5.07 3.44 -25.61
N ALA A 188 4.53 2.23 -25.57
CA ALA A 188 5.02 1.13 -26.39
C ALA A 188 4.81 1.39 -27.92
N ASN A 189 3.79 2.18 -28.26
CA ASN A 189 3.41 2.48 -29.64
C ASN A 189 3.79 3.92 -30.07
N ASP A 190 4.74 4.55 -29.37
CA ASP A 190 5.22 5.87 -29.76
C ASP A 190 5.69 5.88 -31.22
N ALA A 191 5.20 6.87 -32.00
CA ALA A 191 5.54 7.01 -33.41
C ALA A 191 7.04 7.35 -33.64
N ALA A 192 7.69 7.94 -32.63
CA ALA A 192 9.12 8.29 -32.66
C ALA A 192 10.04 7.11 -32.27
N ARG A 193 9.47 5.97 -31.87
CA ARG A 193 10.19 4.75 -31.53
C ARG A 193 10.48 3.94 -32.79
N PHE A 194 11.77 3.73 -33.09
CA PHE A 194 12.21 2.97 -34.24
C PHE A 194 12.11 1.45 -34.09
N ASP A 195 12.27 0.97 -32.84
CA ASP A 195 12.19 -0.45 -32.50
C ASP A 195 11.37 -0.65 -31.22
N ARG A 196 10.23 -1.34 -31.34
CA ARG A 196 9.33 -1.60 -30.23
C ARG A 196 9.90 -2.52 -29.16
N MET A 197 10.92 -3.30 -29.49
CA MET A 197 11.59 -4.22 -28.56
C MET A 197 12.74 -3.54 -27.82
N ASN A 198 13.27 -2.44 -28.35
CA ASN A 198 14.34 -1.67 -27.72
C ASN A 198 13.77 -0.46 -26.97
N TRP A 199 14.02 -0.42 -25.69
CA TRP A 199 13.57 0.66 -24.79
C TRP A 199 14.64 1.76 -24.62
N THR A 200 15.52 1.94 -25.56
CA THR A 200 16.35 3.14 -25.69
C THR A 200 15.55 4.22 -26.42
N ALA A 201 15.15 5.25 -25.71
CA ALA A 201 14.32 6.30 -26.29
C ALA A 201 15.09 7.14 -27.32
N SER A 202 14.43 7.42 -28.43
CA SER A 202 14.90 8.42 -29.42
C SER A 202 14.77 9.84 -28.84
N ASN A 203 15.43 10.81 -29.49
CA ASN A 203 15.23 12.21 -29.14
C ASN A 203 13.74 12.63 -29.27
N GLY A 204 13.05 12.12 -30.29
CA GLY A 204 11.63 12.41 -30.51
C GLY A 204 10.74 11.87 -29.38
N GLU A 205 11.02 10.68 -28.85
CA GLU A 205 10.31 10.15 -27.68
C GLU A 205 10.53 11.02 -26.44
N ILE A 206 11.78 11.40 -26.16
CA ILE A 206 12.07 12.28 -25.01
C ILE A 206 11.42 13.64 -25.18
N ASP A 207 11.46 14.25 -26.36
CA ASP A 207 10.77 15.52 -26.66
C ASP A 207 9.25 15.40 -26.45
N ARG A 208 8.63 14.25 -26.79
CA ARG A 208 7.22 13.98 -26.53
C ARG A 208 6.94 13.92 -25.02
N MET A 209 7.71 13.13 -24.27
CA MET A 209 7.58 13.02 -22.82
C MET A 209 7.66 14.39 -22.14
N VAL A 210 8.65 15.21 -22.52
CA VAL A 210 8.82 16.57 -21.99
C VAL A 210 7.63 17.46 -22.32
N LYS A 211 7.10 17.41 -23.56
CA LYS A 211 5.91 18.18 -23.99
C LYS A 211 4.65 17.78 -23.21
N GLU A 212 4.46 16.50 -22.93
CA GLU A 212 3.32 16.03 -22.13
C GLU A 212 3.41 16.53 -20.68
N VAL A 213 4.58 16.44 -20.08
CA VAL A 213 4.79 16.96 -18.72
C VAL A 213 4.58 18.47 -18.66
N ALA A 214 5.10 19.21 -19.64
CA ALA A 214 4.87 20.65 -19.76
C ALA A 214 3.36 20.98 -19.86
N PHE A 215 2.65 20.27 -20.75
CA PHE A 215 1.21 20.44 -20.95
C PHE A 215 0.40 20.19 -19.68
N VAL A 216 0.69 19.08 -18.96
CA VAL A 216 0.01 18.76 -17.69
C VAL A 216 0.32 19.85 -16.66
N ARG A 217 1.59 20.24 -16.52
CA ARG A 217 2.00 21.25 -15.53
C ARG A 217 1.35 22.63 -15.78
N GLU A 218 1.14 22.99 -17.04
CA GLU A 218 0.44 24.22 -17.44
C GLU A 218 -1.08 24.12 -17.27
N SER A 219 -1.64 22.91 -17.39
CA SER A 219 -3.09 22.67 -17.37
C SER A 219 -3.68 22.55 -15.96
N VAL A 220 -2.86 22.25 -14.95
CA VAL A 220 -3.30 22.12 -13.55
C VAL A 220 -2.81 23.26 -12.67
N SER A 221 -3.50 23.50 -11.56
CA SER A 221 -3.09 24.49 -10.56
C SER A 221 -1.67 24.24 -10.05
N LYS A 222 -0.93 25.32 -9.75
CA LYS A 222 0.39 25.23 -9.09
C LYS A 222 0.37 24.54 -7.72
N LYS A 223 -0.82 24.37 -7.13
CA LYS A 223 -1.01 23.69 -5.85
C LYS A 223 -1.16 22.16 -6.01
N VAL A 224 -1.29 21.67 -7.24
CA VAL A 224 -1.37 20.23 -7.53
C VAL A 224 0.04 19.72 -7.72
N ASP A 225 0.44 18.73 -6.94
CA ASP A 225 1.69 17.99 -7.13
C ASP A 225 1.54 17.07 -8.34
N VAL A 226 2.57 16.95 -9.16
CA VAL A 226 2.57 16.14 -10.38
C VAL A 226 3.69 15.12 -10.31
N ALA A 227 3.37 13.86 -10.55
CA ALA A 227 4.32 12.78 -10.72
C ALA A 227 4.15 12.13 -12.10
N VAL A 228 5.17 11.43 -12.56
CA VAL A 228 5.15 10.67 -13.81
C VAL A 228 5.75 9.29 -13.64
N ASP A 229 5.31 8.34 -14.49
CA ASP A 229 5.73 6.95 -14.46
C ASP A 229 6.36 6.52 -15.78
N MET A 230 7.42 5.71 -15.70
CA MET A 230 8.10 5.05 -16.81
C MET A 230 8.05 3.51 -16.70
N HIS A 231 7.38 2.95 -15.68
CA HIS A 231 7.17 1.51 -15.45
C HIS A 231 8.43 0.63 -15.55
N GLY A 232 9.60 1.18 -15.23
CA GLY A 232 10.85 0.42 -15.27
C GLY A 232 11.24 -0.14 -16.65
N ARG A 233 10.80 0.47 -17.74
CA ARG A 233 10.97 -0.11 -19.09
C ARG A 233 12.20 0.36 -19.84
N TYR A 234 12.80 1.47 -19.45
CA TYR A 234 13.88 2.11 -20.22
C TYR A 234 15.28 1.71 -19.73
N ASP A 235 16.25 1.94 -20.60
CA ASP A 235 17.66 1.76 -20.27
C ASP A 235 18.22 2.90 -19.41
N ALA A 236 19.42 2.68 -18.85
CA ALA A 236 20.09 3.61 -17.95
C ALA A 236 20.32 5.01 -18.55
N THR A 237 20.63 5.07 -19.85
CA THR A 237 20.89 6.34 -20.55
C THR A 237 19.61 7.14 -20.74
N THR A 238 18.54 6.48 -21.17
CA THR A 238 17.22 7.08 -21.33
C THR A 238 16.67 7.57 -19.99
N GLY A 239 16.64 6.71 -18.98
CA GLY A 239 16.14 7.08 -17.65
C GLY A 239 16.87 8.30 -17.08
N LYS A 240 18.20 8.35 -17.22
CA LYS A 240 19.01 9.50 -16.78
C LYS A 240 18.69 10.78 -17.56
N ARG A 241 18.58 10.70 -18.89
CA ARG A 241 18.26 11.86 -19.74
C ARG A 241 16.89 12.43 -19.40
N VAL A 242 15.86 11.57 -19.33
CA VAL A 242 14.50 11.99 -18.97
C VAL A 242 14.48 12.64 -17.59
N ALA A 243 15.13 12.04 -16.60
CA ALA A 243 15.18 12.61 -15.25
C ALA A 243 15.75 14.02 -15.19
N ILE A 244 16.79 14.33 -16.03
CA ILE A 244 17.40 15.65 -16.14
C ILE A 244 16.49 16.63 -16.90
N GLU A 245 15.92 16.21 -18.03
CA GLU A 245 15.03 17.05 -18.85
C GLU A 245 13.75 17.46 -18.10
N LEU A 246 13.31 16.67 -17.12
CA LEU A 246 12.12 16.95 -16.32
C LEU A 246 12.37 17.87 -15.11
N GLU A 247 13.60 18.23 -14.78
CA GLU A 247 13.91 19.11 -13.63
C GLU A 247 13.13 20.46 -13.61
N PRO A 248 12.93 21.16 -14.75
CA PRO A 248 12.22 22.43 -14.77
C PRO A 248 10.77 22.36 -14.26
N PHE A 249 10.14 21.18 -14.33
CA PHE A 249 8.72 20.99 -13.98
C PHE A 249 8.49 20.74 -12.49
N ARG A 250 9.54 20.54 -11.70
CA ARG A 250 9.48 20.31 -10.24
C ARG A 250 8.47 19.23 -9.88
N LEU A 251 8.64 18.06 -10.44
CA LEU A 251 7.78 16.91 -10.20
C LEU A 251 7.83 16.46 -8.73
N MET A 252 6.73 15.86 -8.27
CA MET A 252 6.68 15.15 -6.99
C MET A 252 7.63 13.95 -7.02
N TRP A 253 7.64 13.19 -8.13
CA TRP A 253 8.64 12.18 -8.49
C TRP A 253 8.60 11.79 -9.97
N LEU A 254 9.69 11.17 -10.42
CA LEU A 254 9.77 10.30 -11.59
C LEU A 254 9.84 8.86 -11.07
N GLU A 255 8.87 8.03 -11.45
CA GLU A 255 8.73 6.65 -11.03
C GLU A 255 9.42 5.72 -12.01
N GLU A 256 10.14 4.74 -11.46
CA GLU A 256 10.82 3.65 -12.15
C GLU A 256 11.39 4.05 -13.53
N PRO A 257 12.34 5.00 -13.60
CA PRO A 257 12.98 5.36 -14.87
C PRO A 257 13.74 4.20 -15.52
N VAL A 258 14.08 3.17 -14.72
CA VAL A 258 14.73 1.92 -15.13
C VAL A 258 14.17 0.78 -14.29
N PRO A 259 14.36 -0.51 -14.69
CA PRO A 259 13.94 -1.64 -13.88
C PRO A 259 14.45 -1.56 -12.43
N ALA A 260 13.55 -1.80 -11.47
CA ALA A 260 13.81 -1.63 -10.04
C ALA A 260 14.90 -2.58 -9.47
N GLU A 261 15.15 -3.71 -10.13
CA GLU A 261 16.18 -4.67 -9.75
C GLU A 261 17.62 -4.17 -9.95
N ASN A 262 17.83 -3.12 -10.76
CA ASN A 262 19.16 -2.53 -10.94
C ASN A 262 19.35 -1.30 -10.04
N VAL A 263 19.60 -1.57 -8.76
CA VAL A 263 19.67 -0.56 -7.69
C VAL A 263 20.82 0.43 -7.90
N ASP A 264 21.96 -0.01 -8.44
CA ASP A 264 23.10 0.88 -8.68
C ASP A 264 22.82 1.90 -9.79
N VAL A 265 22.17 1.46 -10.88
CA VAL A 265 21.74 2.37 -11.95
C VAL A 265 20.70 3.34 -11.46
N MET A 266 19.72 2.88 -10.67
CA MET A 266 18.71 3.76 -10.06
C MET A 266 19.36 4.85 -9.20
N ARG A 267 20.33 4.49 -8.36
CA ARG A 267 21.14 5.44 -7.56
C ARG A 267 21.86 6.44 -8.43
N ASP A 268 22.52 5.98 -9.52
CA ASP A 268 23.29 6.84 -10.40
C ASP A 268 22.39 7.86 -11.14
N ILE A 269 21.15 7.47 -11.48
CA ILE A 269 20.13 8.37 -12.02
C ILE A 269 19.74 9.40 -10.95
N ARG A 270 19.38 8.95 -9.74
CA ARG A 270 19.02 9.82 -8.63
C ARG A 270 20.09 10.88 -8.33
N GLN A 271 21.36 10.49 -8.38
CA GLN A 271 22.47 11.41 -8.12
C GLN A 271 22.73 12.42 -9.26
N ALA A 272 22.26 12.13 -10.47
CA ALA A 272 22.47 12.96 -11.64
C ALA A 272 21.41 14.05 -11.85
N THR A 273 20.31 14.03 -11.10
CA THR A 273 19.17 14.95 -11.27
C THR A 273 18.69 15.52 -9.95
N LYS A 274 17.90 16.62 -10.03
CA LYS A 274 17.12 17.18 -8.93
C LYS A 274 15.68 16.68 -8.91
N THR A 275 15.22 15.99 -9.95
CA THR A 275 13.92 15.34 -9.99
C THR A 275 13.92 14.20 -8.97
N PRO A 276 13.02 14.18 -7.97
CA PRO A 276 12.95 13.07 -7.02
C PRO A 276 12.65 11.75 -7.74
N ILE A 277 13.36 10.70 -7.37
CA ILE A 277 13.20 9.35 -7.95
C ILE A 277 12.40 8.48 -7.00
N CYS A 278 11.44 7.73 -7.54
CA CYS A 278 10.60 6.79 -6.82
C CYS A 278 10.70 5.39 -7.43
N CYS A 279 10.63 4.34 -6.61
CA CYS A 279 10.40 2.98 -7.08
C CYS A 279 9.80 2.09 -5.98
N GLY A 280 9.31 0.92 -6.37
CA GLY A 280 8.97 -0.10 -5.40
C GLY A 280 7.76 -0.96 -5.68
N GLU A 281 6.89 -0.62 -6.62
CA GLU A 281 5.72 -1.45 -6.97
C GLU A 281 6.12 -2.86 -7.46
N ASN A 282 7.31 -2.97 -8.06
CA ASN A 282 7.88 -4.22 -8.56
C ASN A 282 8.82 -4.91 -7.56
N LEU A 283 8.95 -4.39 -6.32
CA LEU A 283 9.75 -4.98 -5.26
C LEU A 283 8.89 -5.75 -4.26
N PHE A 284 9.44 -6.84 -3.75
CA PHE A 284 8.75 -7.73 -2.82
C PHE A 284 9.52 -7.83 -1.51
N LEU A 285 8.76 -7.93 -0.41
CA LEU A 285 9.26 -8.11 0.94
C LEU A 285 10.26 -6.99 1.35
N ARG A 286 10.51 -6.82 2.64
CA ARG A 286 11.57 -5.92 3.14
C ARG A 286 12.96 -6.25 2.56
N HIS A 287 13.16 -7.49 2.10
CA HIS A 287 14.43 -7.92 1.50
C HIS A 287 14.70 -7.23 0.16
N GLY A 288 13.67 -7.04 -0.69
CA GLY A 288 13.81 -6.29 -1.95
C GLY A 288 14.08 -4.80 -1.73
N PHE A 289 13.51 -4.22 -0.67
CA PHE A 289 13.70 -2.81 -0.34
C PHE A 289 15.04 -2.51 0.37
N ARG A 290 15.67 -3.51 1.00
CA ARG A 290 16.88 -3.30 1.80
C ARG A 290 17.97 -2.60 1.01
N GLU A 291 18.34 -3.13 -0.14
CA GLU A 291 19.45 -2.60 -0.95
C GLU A 291 19.14 -1.19 -1.49
N VAL A 292 17.90 -0.96 -1.91
CA VAL A 292 17.39 0.35 -2.36
C VAL A 292 17.59 1.41 -1.28
N LEU A 293 17.25 1.09 -0.04
CA LEU A 293 17.37 1.99 1.11
C LEU A 293 18.82 2.18 1.55
N GLU A 294 19.59 1.11 1.70
CA GLU A 294 21.00 1.16 2.12
C GLU A 294 21.86 1.96 1.13
N LYS A 295 21.64 1.79 -0.17
CA LYS A 295 22.34 2.53 -1.22
C LYS A 295 21.76 3.92 -1.48
N ARG A 296 20.63 4.27 -0.84
CA ARG A 296 19.89 5.53 -1.09
C ARG A 296 19.62 5.72 -2.58
N ALA A 297 19.08 4.68 -3.21
CA ALA A 297 18.88 4.66 -4.65
C ALA A 297 17.69 5.49 -5.11
N VAL A 298 16.78 5.83 -4.18
CA VAL A 298 15.56 6.62 -4.44
C VAL A 298 15.34 7.67 -3.36
N ASP A 299 14.45 8.62 -3.64
CA ASP A 299 13.98 9.64 -2.70
C ASP A 299 12.66 9.24 -2.04
N ILE A 300 11.85 8.38 -2.69
CA ILE A 300 10.55 7.90 -2.23
C ILE A 300 10.47 6.40 -2.51
N ILE A 301 9.87 5.63 -1.59
CA ILE A 301 9.54 4.23 -1.84
C ILE A 301 8.03 4.03 -2.03
N MET A 302 7.69 3.08 -2.93
CA MET A 302 6.32 2.85 -3.40
C MET A 302 5.97 1.34 -3.40
N PRO A 303 5.98 0.65 -2.25
CA PRO A 303 5.54 -0.75 -2.24
C PRO A 303 4.05 -0.87 -2.56
N ASP A 304 3.67 -1.89 -3.32
CA ASP A 304 2.28 -2.30 -3.43
C ASP A 304 1.90 -3.18 -2.24
N ILE A 305 1.00 -2.70 -1.39
CA ILE A 305 0.65 -3.37 -0.12
C ILE A 305 -0.06 -4.71 -0.37
N GLN A 306 -0.84 -4.82 -1.46
CA GLN A 306 -1.55 -6.05 -1.84
C GLN A 306 -0.68 -7.03 -2.61
N LYS A 307 0.60 -6.72 -2.79
CA LYS A 307 1.56 -7.53 -3.54
C LYS A 307 2.84 -7.82 -2.77
N CYS A 308 3.34 -6.87 -2.00
CA CYS A 308 4.70 -6.90 -1.42
C CYS A 308 4.88 -7.85 -0.22
N GLY A 309 3.83 -8.48 0.30
CA GLY A 309 3.90 -9.38 1.47
C GLY A 309 2.84 -9.12 2.54
N GLY A 310 1.98 -8.11 2.37
CA GLY A 310 0.85 -7.79 3.23
C GLY A 310 1.08 -6.56 4.12
N LEU A 311 0.14 -6.32 5.03
CA LEU A 311 0.07 -5.10 5.84
C LEU A 311 1.25 -4.97 6.80
N LEU A 312 1.62 -6.06 7.47
CA LEU A 312 2.73 -6.04 8.42
C LEU A 312 4.08 -5.92 7.71
N GLU A 313 4.24 -6.58 6.58
CA GLU A 313 5.48 -6.46 5.78
C GLU A 313 5.62 -5.04 5.22
N ALA A 314 4.54 -4.45 4.69
CA ALA A 314 4.52 -3.06 4.23
C ALA A 314 4.87 -2.08 5.38
N ARG A 315 4.36 -2.31 6.59
CA ARG A 315 4.75 -1.53 7.76
C ARG A 315 6.24 -1.67 8.08
N LYS A 316 6.80 -2.89 8.06
CA LYS A 316 8.24 -3.12 8.28
C LYS A 316 9.09 -2.41 7.21
N ILE A 317 8.62 -2.38 5.95
CA ILE A 317 9.26 -1.63 4.86
C ILE A 317 9.22 -0.13 5.15
N ALA A 318 8.07 0.40 5.58
CA ALA A 318 7.93 1.81 5.96
C ALA A 318 8.84 2.19 7.15
N ASP A 319 8.92 1.34 8.18
CA ASP A 319 9.78 1.54 9.34
C ASP A 319 11.28 1.56 8.93
N MET A 320 11.70 0.65 8.03
CA MET A 320 13.06 0.68 7.47
C MET A 320 13.33 1.98 6.71
N ALA A 321 12.41 2.42 5.84
CA ALA A 321 12.56 3.66 5.08
C ALA A 321 12.61 4.89 6.00
N HIS A 322 11.84 4.90 7.10
CA HIS A 322 11.82 5.98 8.08
C HIS A 322 13.21 6.20 8.72
N VAL A 323 13.98 5.14 8.96
CA VAL A 323 15.37 5.24 9.47
C VAL A 323 16.27 6.04 8.52
N TYR A 324 16.00 5.97 7.21
CA TYR A 324 16.74 6.71 6.18
C TYR A 324 16.10 8.05 5.80
N ASN A 325 15.02 8.47 6.50
CA ASN A 325 14.20 9.65 6.20
C ASN A 325 13.59 9.62 4.77
N ILE A 326 13.26 8.42 4.29
CA ILE A 326 12.63 8.22 2.98
C ILE A 326 11.11 8.11 3.17
N PRO A 327 10.30 8.93 2.46
CA PRO A 327 8.85 8.85 2.46
C PRO A 327 8.31 7.55 1.88
N PHE A 328 7.11 7.19 2.36
CA PHE A 328 6.36 6.01 1.96
C PHE A 328 5.09 6.44 1.22
N ALA A 329 5.00 6.13 -0.07
CA ALA A 329 3.90 6.49 -0.97
C ALA A 329 3.41 5.24 -1.72
N PRO A 330 2.54 4.39 -1.13
CA PRO A 330 2.19 3.10 -1.73
C PRO A 330 1.51 3.19 -3.09
N HIS A 331 1.91 2.29 -4.01
CA HIS A 331 1.17 1.92 -5.21
C HIS A 331 -0.12 1.21 -4.82
N CYS A 332 -1.24 1.45 -5.53
CA CYS A 332 -2.51 0.88 -5.13
C CYS A 332 -3.56 0.80 -6.27
N VAL A 333 -3.56 -0.28 -7.05
CA VAL A 333 -4.57 -0.58 -8.08
C VAL A 333 -5.44 -1.74 -7.61
N VAL A 334 -6.42 -1.47 -6.76
CA VAL A 334 -7.16 -2.47 -5.98
C VAL A 334 -8.66 -2.15 -5.90
N SER A 335 -9.46 -3.06 -5.33
CA SER A 335 -10.84 -2.77 -4.96
C SER A 335 -10.92 -1.86 -3.70
N PRO A 336 -12.09 -1.27 -3.39
CA PRO A 336 -12.28 -0.52 -2.15
C PRO A 336 -11.96 -1.30 -0.87
N VAL A 337 -12.02 -2.63 -0.89
CA VAL A 337 -11.64 -3.49 0.25
C VAL A 337 -10.12 -3.46 0.45
N GLY A 338 -9.35 -3.74 -0.58
CA GLY A 338 -7.88 -3.67 -0.55
C GLY A 338 -7.39 -2.24 -0.30
N TYR A 339 -8.10 -1.26 -0.86
CA TYR A 339 -7.80 0.16 -0.66
C TYR A 339 -7.89 0.56 0.81
N MET A 340 -8.99 0.20 1.48
CA MET A 340 -9.16 0.49 2.90
C MET A 340 -8.14 -0.27 3.76
N ALA A 341 -7.77 -1.50 3.39
CA ALA A 341 -6.69 -2.24 4.05
C ALA A 341 -5.36 -1.46 3.98
N SER A 342 -5.02 -0.89 2.81
CA SER A 342 -3.85 -0.01 2.64
C SER A 342 -3.95 1.25 3.50
N CYS A 343 -5.14 1.85 3.60
CA CYS A 343 -5.37 3.04 4.42
C CYS A 343 -5.04 2.80 5.90
N HIS A 344 -5.28 1.61 6.44
CA HIS A 344 -4.89 1.26 7.81
C HIS A 344 -3.38 1.31 8.03
N VAL A 345 -2.59 0.80 7.10
CA VAL A 345 -1.11 0.90 7.16
C VAL A 345 -0.69 2.36 7.06
N CYS A 346 -1.21 3.09 6.06
CA CYS A 346 -0.91 4.51 5.86
C CYS A 346 -1.26 5.38 7.08
N ALA A 347 -2.32 5.02 7.82
CA ALA A 347 -2.68 5.70 9.06
C ALA A 347 -1.68 5.43 10.20
N ALA A 348 -1.06 4.25 10.23
CA ALA A 348 -0.23 3.79 11.33
C ALA A 348 1.27 4.10 11.17
N VAL A 349 1.75 4.49 9.97
CA VAL A 349 3.18 4.77 9.71
C VAL A 349 3.48 6.26 9.70
N PRO A 350 4.56 6.74 10.38
CA PRO A 350 4.89 8.16 10.47
C PRO A 350 5.26 8.82 9.15
N ASN A 351 6.05 8.12 8.31
CA ASN A 351 6.64 8.63 7.07
C ASN A 351 5.74 8.51 5.83
N PHE A 352 4.44 8.26 6.00
CA PHE A 352 3.47 8.26 4.91
C PHE A 352 3.39 9.63 4.22
N MET A 353 3.40 9.63 2.89
CA MET A 353 3.32 10.82 2.05
C MET A 353 1.96 10.95 1.36
N VAL A 354 1.59 9.96 0.55
CA VAL A 354 0.36 9.94 -0.25
C VAL A 354 0.06 8.50 -0.70
N LEU A 355 -1.23 8.15 -0.90
CA LEU A 355 -1.68 6.85 -1.40
C LEU A 355 -2.23 6.98 -2.81
N GLU A 356 -1.93 6.04 -3.67
CA GLU A 356 -2.45 5.96 -5.02
C GLU A 356 -3.95 5.67 -5.06
N TRP A 357 -4.64 6.28 -6.02
CA TRP A 357 -5.94 5.86 -6.52
C TRP A 357 -5.94 5.96 -8.04
N HIS A 358 -6.16 4.85 -8.72
CA HIS A 358 -6.11 4.80 -10.16
C HIS A 358 -7.42 5.27 -10.81
N TRP A 359 -7.33 6.09 -11.87
CA TRP A 359 -8.47 6.66 -12.60
C TRP A 359 -9.46 5.61 -13.13
N ILE A 360 -9.00 4.40 -13.43
CA ILE A 360 -9.85 3.27 -13.80
C ILE A 360 -10.92 2.98 -12.73
N SER A 361 -10.63 3.27 -11.47
CA SER A 361 -11.52 3.06 -10.32
C SER A 361 -12.65 4.11 -10.22
N ARG A 362 -12.70 5.15 -11.07
CA ARG A 362 -13.79 6.12 -11.10
C ARG A 362 -15.15 5.56 -11.54
N LEU A 363 -15.15 4.35 -12.05
CA LEU A 363 -16.34 3.66 -12.54
C LEU A 363 -17.37 3.45 -11.41
N LYS A 364 -18.63 3.35 -11.80
CA LYS A 364 -19.76 3.11 -10.89
C LYS A 364 -19.50 1.94 -9.93
N LEU A 365 -18.87 0.87 -10.43
CA LEU A 365 -18.54 -0.31 -9.64
C LEU A 365 -17.67 0.02 -8.42
N TRP A 366 -16.76 1.00 -8.50
CA TRP A 366 -15.96 1.40 -7.33
C TRP A 366 -16.84 1.83 -6.16
N LYS A 367 -17.79 2.72 -6.41
CA LYS A 367 -18.71 3.24 -5.37
C LYS A 367 -19.68 2.18 -4.84
N GLU A 368 -20.05 1.21 -5.68
CA GLU A 368 -21.01 0.17 -5.34
C GLU A 368 -20.34 -1.09 -4.77
N PHE A 369 -19.03 -1.21 -4.88
CA PHE A 369 -18.28 -2.40 -4.50
C PHE A 369 -18.31 -2.71 -3.00
N VAL A 370 -18.40 -1.67 -2.18
CA VAL A 370 -18.58 -1.78 -0.73
C VAL A 370 -19.90 -1.15 -0.30
N LYS A 371 -20.50 -1.68 0.77
CA LYS A 371 -21.78 -1.21 1.30
C LYS A 371 -21.74 0.24 1.79
N GLU A 372 -20.54 0.70 2.14
CA GLU A 372 -20.26 2.06 2.59
C GLU A 372 -20.36 3.11 1.47
N GLY A 373 -20.33 2.70 0.21
CA GLY A 373 -20.37 3.58 -0.95
C GLY A 373 -19.03 4.26 -1.24
N GLU A 374 -19.05 5.56 -1.58
CA GLU A 374 -17.83 6.32 -1.88
C GLU A 374 -16.97 6.49 -0.64
N ILE A 375 -15.72 6.01 -0.71
CA ILE A 375 -14.76 6.08 0.40
C ILE A 375 -13.75 7.21 0.26
N ILE A 376 -13.63 7.82 -0.94
CA ILE A 376 -12.73 8.95 -1.20
C ILE A 376 -13.54 10.24 -1.24
N GLU A 377 -13.24 11.16 -0.37
CA GLU A 377 -13.89 12.48 -0.32
C GLU A 377 -12.86 13.58 -0.48
N LYS A 378 -12.97 14.35 -1.58
CA LYS A 378 -12.11 15.50 -1.88
C LYS A 378 -10.60 15.18 -1.79
N GLY A 379 -10.21 14.06 -2.39
CA GLY A 379 -8.81 13.61 -2.40
C GLY A 379 -8.29 13.06 -1.08
N PHE A 380 -9.18 12.67 -0.15
CA PHE A 380 -8.83 12.06 1.12
C PHE A 380 -9.73 10.86 1.45
N VAL A 381 -9.20 9.94 2.25
CA VAL A 381 -9.95 8.85 2.88
C VAL A 381 -9.89 9.02 4.40
N THR A 382 -11.05 8.93 5.05
CA THR A 382 -11.12 8.83 6.51
C THR A 382 -11.09 7.35 6.92
N VAL A 383 -10.10 6.98 7.74
CA VAL A 383 -9.95 5.58 8.17
C VAL A 383 -10.97 5.27 9.27
N PRO A 384 -11.86 4.28 9.07
CA PRO A 384 -12.94 3.99 9.99
C PRO A 384 -12.44 3.33 11.29
N ASP A 385 -13.17 3.55 12.39
CA ASP A 385 -12.90 2.93 13.70
C ASP A 385 -13.63 1.59 13.88
N ARG A 386 -14.22 1.03 12.79
CA ARG A 386 -14.88 -0.27 12.80
C ARG A 386 -13.88 -1.42 12.84
N PRO A 387 -14.26 -2.58 13.44
CA PRO A 387 -13.39 -3.75 13.52
C PRO A 387 -12.92 -4.25 12.14
N GLY A 388 -11.68 -4.77 12.10
CA GLY A 388 -11.07 -5.27 10.87
C GLY A 388 -10.72 -4.16 9.89
N ILE A 389 -10.93 -4.40 8.59
CA ILE A 389 -10.78 -3.42 7.52
C ILE A 389 -11.81 -2.28 7.63
N GLY A 390 -12.97 -2.54 8.25
CA GLY A 390 -13.98 -1.53 8.49
C GLY A 390 -14.88 -1.20 7.30
N VAL A 391 -14.75 -1.91 6.17
CA VAL A 391 -15.67 -1.88 5.03
C VAL A 391 -16.12 -3.29 4.66
N GLU A 392 -17.31 -3.42 4.07
CA GLU A 392 -17.86 -4.70 3.65
C GLU A 392 -18.12 -4.75 2.15
N MET A 393 -17.66 -5.82 1.49
CA MET A 393 -17.98 -6.05 0.09
C MET A 393 -19.50 -6.14 -0.14
N ASN A 394 -19.98 -5.40 -1.10
CA ASN A 394 -21.30 -5.59 -1.67
C ASN A 394 -21.22 -6.71 -2.71
N GLU A 395 -21.62 -7.92 -2.33
CA GLU A 395 -21.46 -9.11 -3.15
C GLU A 395 -22.24 -9.05 -4.47
N GLU A 396 -23.40 -8.40 -4.48
CA GLU A 396 -24.22 -8.28 -5.71
C GLU A 396 -23.47 -7.42 -6.74
N ALA A 397 -22.95 -6.26 -6.34
CA ALA A 397 -22.19 -5.39 -7.21
C ALA A 397 -20.87 -6.03 -7.64
N ALA A 398 -20.11 -6.60 -6.70
CA ALA A 398 -18.81 -7.22 -6.98
C ALA A 398 -18.92 -8.40 -7.95
N LYS A 399 -20.02 -9.19 -7.87
CA LYS A 399 -20.29 -10.32 -8.76
C LYS A 399 -20.46 -9.93 -10.22
N THR A 400 -20.86 -8.69 -10.51
CA THR A 400 -20.98 -8.20 -11.90
C THR A 400 -19.64 -8.17 -12.63
N ALA A 401 -18.54 -8.12 -11.87
CA ALA A 401 -17.17 -8.11 -12.39
C ALA A 401 -16.42 -9.44 -12.13
N GLN A 402 -17.12 -10.51 -11.71
CA GLN A 402 -16.51 -11.82 -11.55
C GLN A 402 -15.89 -12.29 -12.86
N VAL A 403 -14.68 -12.85 -12.79
CA VAL A 403 -14.02 -13.47 -13.95
C VAL A 403 -14.85 -14.69 -14.38
N PRO A 404 -15.22 -14.80 -15.67
CA PRO A 404 -16.02 -15.93 -16.16
C PRO A 404 -15.41 -17.29 -15.81
N ASN A 405 -16.26 -18.26 -15.48
CA ASN A 405 -15.88 -19.63 -15.14
C ASN A 405 -14.98 -19.81 -13.91
N THR A 406 -14.89 -18.82 -13.04
CA THR A 406 -14.15 -18.91 -11.77
C THR A 406 -15.08 -19.16 -10.58
N SER A 407 -14.51 -19.52 -9.44
CA SER A 407 -15.24 -19.74 -8.21
C SER A 407 -15.65 -18.41 -7.56
N TRP A 408 -16.81 -18.40 -6.89
CA TRP A 408 -17.25 -17.30 -6.03
C TRP A 408 -17.34 -17.80 -4.59
N PHE A 409 -16.24 -17.72 -3.86
CA PHE A 409 -16.13 -18.14 -2.45
C PHE A 409 -16.76 -19.51 -2.15
N ARG A 410 -16.62 -20.49 -3.05
CA ARG A 410 -17.18 -21.84 -2.85
C ARG A 410 -16.37 -22.62 -1.84
N PRO A 411 -17.02 -23.39 -0.93
CA PRO A 411 -16.32 -24.32 -0.03
C PRO A 411 -15.56 -25.40 -0.78
N GLY A 412 -14.39 -25.79 -0.25
CA GLY A 412 -13.66 -26.99 -0.72
C GLY A 412 -13.04 -26.89 -2.12
N VAL A 413 -12.91 -25.68 -2.65
CA VAL A 413 -12.23 -25.45 -3.97
C VAL A 413 -10.84 -24.91 -3.73
#